data_5f26f43911a55586366109d05b6ecd03
#
_entry.id   5f26f43911a55586366109d05b6ecd03
#
_cell.length_a   1.000
_cell.length_b   1.000
_cell.length_c   1.000
_cell.angle_alpha   90.00
_cell.angle_beta   90.00
_cell.angle_gamma   90.00
#
_symmetry.space_group_name_H-M   'P 1'
#
loop_
_entity.id
_entity.type
_entity.pdbx_description
1 polymer ?
#
loop_
_entity_poly.entity_id
_entity_poly.type
_entity_poly.pdbx_seq_one_letter_code
_entity_poly.pdbx_strand_id
1 'polypeptide(L)'
;IPASKAIKLIVAETGRMHPFVITELMMPLVPLVKAADFDEALEIALEVEQGYKHTATIHSESIEHLNRAARELQTSVFVKNGPSLMGIGFDKEGHTSFTIATTTGEGTTTARHFARRRRCTLTSGFSIR
;
A
#
# COMPACT_ATOMS: atom_id res chain seq x y z
N ILE A 1 -18.47 -22.38 17.53
CA ILE A 1 -17.63 -21.31 18.12
C ILE A 1 -18.50 -20.62 19.15
N PRO A 2 -18.12 -20.59 20.45
CA PRO A 2 -18.93 -19.94 21.44
C PRO A 2 -19.03 -18.43 21.16
N ALA A 3 -20.24 -17.90 21.09
CA ALA A 3 -20.57 -16.51 20.76
C ALA A 3 -20.05 -15.45 21.77
N SER A 4 -19.30 -15.85 22.78
CA SER A 4 -18.89 -14.96 23.88
C SER A 4 -17.54 -14.25 23.70
N LYS A 5 -16.78 -14.53 22.66
CA LYS A 5 -15.52 -13.82 22.35
C LYS A 5 -15.65 -13.12 21.00
N ALA A 6 -15.54 -11.80 21.00
CA ALA A 6 -15.48 -11.02 19.78
C ALA A 6 -14.25 -11.46 18.96
N ILE A 7 -14.47 -12.02 17.76
CA ILE A 7 -13.43 -12.35 16.82
C ILE A 7 -12.91 -11.03 16.24
N LYS A 8 -11.62 -10.75 16.42
CA LYS A 8 -10.98 -9.52 15.92
C LYS A 8 -10.32 -9.71 14.57
N LEU A 9 -9.89 -10.93 14.26
CA LEU A 9 -9.20 -11.27 13.04
C LEU A 9 -9.44 -12.74 12.70
N ILE A 10 -9.67 -13.02 11.44
CA ILE A 10 -9.70 -14.38 10.88
C ILE A 10 -8.45 -14.55 10.01
N VAL A 11 -7.73 -15.62 10.23
CA VAL A 11 -6.59 -16.02 9.39
C VAL A 11 -6.94 -17.36 8.76
N ALA A 12 -6.82 -17.44 7.44
CA ALA A 12 -7.15 -18.65 6.69
C ALA A 12 -6.04 -19.01 5.69
N GLU A 13 -5.53 -20.23 5.78
CA GLU A 13 -4.63 -20.77 4.74
C GLU A 13 -5.45 -21.15 3.51
N THR A 14 -5.05 -20.63 2.34
CA THR A 14 -5.79 -20.78 1.08
C THR A 14 -4.84 -20.98 -0.10
N GLY A 15 -5.37 -21.46 -1.21
CA GLY A 15 -4.64 -21.42 -2.49
C GLY A 15 -4.59 -20.02 -3.09
N ARG A 16 -3.60 -19.73 -3.94
CA ARG A 16 -3.34 -18.42 -4.54
C ARG A 16 -4.54 -17.84 -5.32
N MET A 17 -5.36 -18.66 -5.93
CA MET A 17 -6.54 -18.23 -6.71
C MET A 17 -7.84 -18.21 -5.90
N HIS A 18 -7.76 -18.36 -4.58
CA HIS A 18 -8.95 -18.33 -3.74
C HIS A 18 -9.55 -16.89 -3.73
N PRO A 19 -10.89 -16.75 -3.76
CA PRO A 19 -11.53 -15.42 -3.72
C PRO A 19 -11.05 -14.52 -2.58
N PHE A 20 -10.70 -15.06 -1.43
CA PHE A 20 -10.14 -14.29 -0.32
C PHE A 20 -8.77 -13.68 -0.61
N VAL A 21 -8.05 -14.21 -1.59
CA VAL A 21 -6.73 -13.70 -1.98
C VAL A 21 -6.85 -12.64 -3.07
N ILE A 22 -7.70 -12.89 -4.06
CA ILE A 22 -7.79 -12.06 -5.27
C ILE A 22 -8.84 -10.95 -5.20
N THR A 23 -9.64 -10.90 -4.11
CA THR A 23 -10.69 -9.89 -3.94
C THR A 23 -10.44 -9.08 -2.68
N GLU A 24 -10.49 -7.77 -2.77
CA GLU A 24 -10.48 -6.90 -1.61
C GLU A 24 -11.77 -7.05 -0.80
N LEU A 25 -11.64 -7.49 0.45
CA LEU A 25 -12.78 -7.89 1.26
C LEU A 25 -13.25 -6.84 2.27
N MET A 26 -12.48 -5.80 2.53
CA MET A 26 -12.78 -4.73 3.49
C MET A 26 -13.26 -5.27 4.86
N MET A 27 -12.67 -6.37 5.32
CA MET A 27 -13.00 -7.03 6.58
C MET A 27 -11.74 -7.59 7.26
N PRO A 28 -11.78 -7.88 8.56
CA PRO A 28 -10.62 -8.41 9.29
C PRO A 28 -10.40 -9.91 8.98
N LEU A 29 -10.11 -10.22 7.72
CA LEU A 29 -9.76 -11.53 7.23
C LEU A 29 -8.42 -11.43 6.48
N VAL A 30 -7.47 -12.29 6.87
CA VAL A 30 -6.15 -12.38 6.24
C VAL A 30 -5.99 -13.77 5.64
N PRO A 31 -5.97 -13.90 4.31
CA PRO A 31 -5.60 -15.12 3.65
C PRO A 31 -4.09 -15.34 3.74
N LEU A 32 -3.67 -16.58 3.93
CA LEU A 32 -2.28 -17.00 3.86
C LEU A 32 -2.09 -17.92 2.66
N VAL A 33 -1.17 -17.56 1.79
CA VAL A 33 -0.76 -18.38 0.65
C VAL A 33 0.69 -18.82 0.89
N LYS A 34 0.96 -20.10 0.82
CA LYS A 34 2.32 -20.63 0.92
C LYS A 34 3.02 -20.52 -0.42
N ALA A 35 4.30 -20.20 -0.37
CA ALA A 35 5.24 -20.24 -1.47
C ALA A 35 6.45 -21.09 -1.08
N ALA A 36 7.10 -21.73 -2.03
CA ALA A 36 8.27 -22.55 -1.81
C ALA A 36 9.51 -21.72 -1.48
N ASP A 37 9.62 -20.55 -2.10
CA ASP A 37 10.74 -19.64 -1.95
C ASP A 37 10.31 -18.17 -2.20
N PHE A 38 11.31 -17.28 -2.21
CA PHE A 38 11.06 -15.84 -2.45
C PHE A 38 10.60 -15.55 -3.88
N ASP A 39 11.10 -16.30 -4.87
CA ASP A 39 10.76 -16.06 -6.27
C ASP A 39 9.28 -16.36 -6.51
N GLU A 40 8.81 -17.51 -6.04
CA GLU A 40 7.39 -17.86 -6.11
C GLU A 40 6.52 -16.87 -5.29
N ALA A 41 6.97 -16.48 -4.09
CA ALA A 41 6.24 -15.53 -3.27
C ALA A 41 6.08 -14.17 -3.98
N LEU A 42 7.11 -13.70 -4.66
CA LEU A 42 7.08 -12.45 -5.41
C LEU A 42 6.19 -12.56 -6.66
N GLU A 43 6.25 -13.68 -7.38
CA GLU A 43 5.36 -13.97 -8.51
C GLU A 43 3.88 -13.92 -8.08
N ILE A 44 3.55 -14.62 -6.99
CA ILE A 44 2.19 -14.62 -6.44
C ILE A 44 1.77 -13.21 -6.03
N ALA A 45 2.66 -12.46 -5.37
CA ALA A 45 2.36 -11.10 -4.94
C ALA A 45 2.06 -10.16 -6.12
N LEU A 46 2.82 -10.28 -7.21
CA LEU A 46 2.60 -9.52 -8.45
C LEU A 46 1.26 -9.89 -9.13
N GLU A 47 0.94 -11.19 -9.16
CA GLU A 47 -0.33 -11.67 -9.72
C GLU A 47 -1.52 -11.15 -8.92
N VAL A 48 -1.45 -11.25 -7.59
CA VAL A 48 -2.52 -10.85 -6.67
C VAL A 48 -2.70 -9.34 -6.59
N GLU A 49 -1.63 -8.59 -6.78
CA GLU A 49 -1.64 -7.12 -6.79
C GLU A 49 -2.45 -6.54 -7.96
N GLN A 50 -2.61 -7.28 -9.06
CA GLN A 50 -3.49 -7.00 -10.21
C GLN A 50 -3.31 -5.62 -10.86
N GLY A 51 -2.19 -4.93 -10.62
CA GLY A 51 -1.92 -3.61 -11.17
C GLY A 51 -2.52 -2.43 -10.39
N TYR A 52 -3.08 -2.66 -9.22
CA TYR A 52 -3.61 -1.59 -8.36
C TYR A 52 -2.53 -0.66 -7.82
N LYS A 53 -1.32 -1.14 -7.61
CA LYS A 53 -0.14 -0.36 -7.18
C LYS A 53 -0.36 0.44 -5.89
N HIS A 54 -1.18 -0.10 -4.97
CA HIS A 54 -1.56 0.61 -3.76
C HIS A 54 -0.52 0.45 -2.64
N THR A 55 -0.44 -0.71 -2.03
CA THR A 55 0.39 -0.94 -0.84
C THR A 55 0.96 -2.35 -0.83
N ALA A 56 2.24 -2.46 -0.52
CA ALA A 56 2.88 -3.73 -0.23
C ALA A 56 3.79 -3.64 0.99
N THR A 57 3.92 -4.75 1.69
CA THR A 57 4.81 -4.89 2.84
C THR A 57 5.63 -6.15 2.69
N ILE A 58 6.92 -6.07 2.96
CA ILE A 58 7.82 -7.22 2.97
C ILE A 58 8.57 -7.32 4.30
N HIS A 59 8.69 -8.54 4.81
CA HIS A 59 9.53 -8.87 5.95
C HIS A 59 10.63 -9.82 5.50
N SER A 60 11.89 -9.38 5.56
CA SER A 60 13.04 -10.17 5.14
C SER A 60 14.33 -9.62 5.78
N GLU A 61 15.29 -10.47 6.00
CA GLU A 61 16.68 -10.08 6.38
C GLU A 61 17.57 -9.91 5.13
N SER A 62 17.15 -10.41 3.96
CA SER A 62 17.87 -10.25 2.71
C SER A 62 17.62 -8.88 2.11
N ILE A 63 18.66 -8.06 2.03
CA ILE A 63 18.61 -6.75 1.34
C ILE A 63 18.26 -6.91 -0.14
N GLU A 64 18.72 -7.99 -0.76
CA GLU A 64 18.41 -8.30 -2.16
C GLU A 64 16.90 -8.52 -2.36
N HIS A 65 16.28 -9.37 -1.51
CA HIS A 65 14.83 -9.59 -1.55
C HIS A 65 14.04 -8.31 -1.30
N LEU A 66 14.44 -7.51 -0.31
CA LEU A 66 13.81 -6.22 -0.02
C LEU A 66 13.84 -5.26 -1.21
N ASN A 67 14.98 -5.18 -1.88
CA ASN A 67 15.18 -4.28 -3.02
C ASN A 67 14.48 -4.79 -4.28
N ARG A 68 14.51 -6.09 -4.53
CA ARG A 68 13.86 -6.69 -5.68
C ARG A 68 12.34 -6.55 -5.57
N ALA A 69 11.74 -6.88 -4.42
CA ALA A 69 10.31 -6.68 -4.20
C ALA A 69 9.89 -5.22 -4.40
N ALA A 70 10.66 -4.26 -3.88
CA ALA A 70 10.37 -2.84 -4.06
C ALA A 70 10.38 -2.40 -5.53
N ARG A 71 11.33 -2.92 -6.33
CA ARG A 71 11.43 -2.58 -7.76
C ARG A 71 10.32 -3.19 -8.60
N GLU A 72 9.91 -4.41 -8.28
CA GLU A 72 8.95 -5.15 -9.11
C GLU A 72 7.50 -4.81 -8.75
N LEU A 73 7.16 -4.70 -7.48
CA LEU A 73 5.79 -4.37 -7.04
C LEU A 73 5.39 -2.93 -7.36
N GLN A 74 6.31 -1.96 -7.26
CA GLN A 74 6.09 -0.55 -7.64
C GLN A 74 4.86 0.08 -7.00
N THR A 75 4.51 -0.31 -5.79
CA THR A 75 3.36 0.23 -5.06
C THR A 75 3.62 1.65 -4.57
N SER A 76 2.57 2.46 -4.43
CA SER A 76 2.64 3.83 -3.90
C SER A 76 3.13 3.87 -2.46
N VAL A 77 2.77 2.86 -1.69
CA VAL A 77 3.27 2.63 -0.33
C VAL A 77 4.02 1.31 -0.31
N PHE A 78 5.28 1.33 0.08
CA PHE A 78 6.09 0.13 0.22
C PHE A 78 6.82 0.12 1.57
N VAL A 79 6.53 -0.87 2.40
CA VAL A 79 7.09 -0.97 3.75
C VAL A 79 8.03 -2.17 3.86
N LYS A 80 9.22 -1.93 4.38
CA LYS A 80 10.22 -2.97 4.68
C LYS A 80 10.27 -3.22 6.19
N ASN A 81 10.01 -4.45 6.61
CA ASN A 81 10.13 -4.90 7.99
C ASN A 81 9.31 -4.08 9.01
N GLY A 82 8.10 -3.69 8.63
CA GLY A 82 7.18 -2.96 9.50
C GLY A 82 5.72 -3.13 9.10
N PRO A 83 4.77 -2.71 9.91
CA PRO A 83 3.36 -2.74 9.55
C PRO A 83 3.03 -1.71 8.47
N SER A 84 2.03 -1.97 7.64
CA SER A 84 1.61 -1.10 6.53
C SER A 84 1.28 0.34 6.96
N LEU A 85 0.81 0.54 8.19
CA LEU A 85 0.52 1.87 8.76
C LEU A 85 1.75 2.79 8.81
N MET A 86 2.96 2.24 8.89
CA MET A 86 4.18 3.05 8.83
C MET A 86 4.34 3.75 7.48
N GLY A 87 3.86 3.13 6.40
CA GLY A 87 3.92 3.70 5.06
C GLY A 87 3.00 4.90 4.83
N ILE A 88 2.02 5.12 5.70
CA ILE A 88 1.17 6.31 5.67
C ILE A 88 1.57 7.34 6.73
N GLY A 89 2.79 7.28 7.24
CA GLY A 89 3.36 8.25 8.17
C GLY A 89 3.09 8.00 9.65
N PHE A 90 2.53 6.83 10.02
CA PHE A 90 2.31 6.51 11.42
C PHE A 90 3.63 6.09 12.09
N ASP A 91 4.07 6.87 13.08
CA ASP A 91 5.31 6.64 13.87
C ASP A 91 6.58 6.51 13.02
N LYS A 92 6.59 7.08 11.82
CA LYS A 92 7.73 7.11 10.89
C LYS A 92 7.79 8.42 10.12
N GLU A 93 8.86 8.55 9.33
CA GLU A 93 9.10 9.72 8.49
C GLU A 93 7.99 9.91 7.45
N GLY A 94 7.76 11.18 7.10
CA GLY A 94 6.77 11.58 6.13
C GLY A 94 5.50 12.15 6.78
N HIS A 95 4.59 12.63 5.95
CA HIS A 95 3.31 13.13 6.40
C HIS A 95 2.27 12.02 6.45
N THR A 96 1.37 12.09 7.41
CA THR A 96 0.24 11.18 7.50
C THR A 96 -0.75 11.46 6.39
N SER A 97 -1.11 10.44 5.61
CA SER A 97 -2.11 10.54 4.56
C SER A 97 -2.87 9.21 4.42
N PHE A 98 -4.19 9.31 4.34
CA PHE A 98 -5.07 8.18 4.04
C PHE A 98 -5.52 8.17 2.58
N THR A 99 -5.18 9.19 1.80
CA THR A 99 -5.48 9.26 0.38
C THR A 99 -4.25 8.87 -0.41
N ILE A 100 -4.32 7.74 -1.10
CA ILE A 100 -3.25 7.17 -1.91
C ILE A 100 -3.75 7.08 -3.34
N ALA A 101 -3.07 7.81 -4.24
CA ALA A 101 -3.31 7.69 -5.67
C ALA A 101 -2.32 6.69 -6.28
N THR A 102 -2.81 5.85 -7.18
CA THR A 102 -1.99 4.88 -7.86
C THR A 102 -1.23 5.53 -9.03
N THR A 103 -0.30 4.86 -9.59
CA THR A 103 0.55 5.03 -10.79
C THR A 103 0.60 6.36 -11.56
N THR A 104 -0.22 7.35 -11.26
CA THR A 104 -0.24 8.67 -11.93
C THR A 104 0.78 9.66 -11.40
N GLY A 105 1.64 9.24 -10.47
CA GLY A 105 2.73 10.03 -9.91
C GLY A 105 2.39 10.81 -8.63
N GLU A 106 1.17 10.69 -8.13
CA GLU A 106 0.76 11.41 -6.91
C GLU A 106 1.06 10.62 -5.64
N GLY A 107 1.00 9.27 -5.70
CA GLY A 107 1.31 8.39 -4.58
C GLY A 107 0.55 8.76 -3.31
N THR A 108 1.28 8.97 -2.22
CA THR A 108 0.72 9.44 -0.95
C THR A 108 0.44 10.93 -1.02
N THR A 109 -0.84 11.33 -0.94
CA THR A 109 -1.28 12.71 -1.17
C THR A 109 -1.34 13.56 0.10
N THR A 110 -1.20 14.87 -0.08
CA THR A 110 -1.38 15.89 0.96
C THR A 110 -2.42 16.92 0.51
N ALA A 111 -2.80 17.83 1.39
CA ALA A 111 -3.69 18.96 1.05
C ALA A 111 -3.19 19.76 -0.18
N ARG A 112 -1.87 19.80 -0.38
CA ARG A 112 -1.26 20.50 -1.54
C ARG A 112 -1.66 19.85 -2.88
N HIS A 113 -1.87 18.55 -2.93
CA HIS A 113 -2.26 17.83 -4.14
C HIS A 113 -3.71 18.13 -4.57
N PHE A 114 -4.53 18.58 -3.64
CA PHE A 114 -5.91 19.02 -3.90
C PHE A 114 -6.02 20.50 -4.21
N ALA A 115 -4.90 21.25 -4.16
CA ALA A 115 -4.85 22.66 -4.45
C ALA A 115 -4.42 22.91 -5.89
N ARG A 116 -5.12 23.80 -6.58
CA ARG A 116 -4.75 24.23 -7.93
C ARG A 116 -3.60 25.22 -7.88
N ARG A 117 -2.53 24.95 -8.60
CA ARG A 117 -1.49 25.96 -8.87
C ARG A 117 -2.05 27.03 -9.80
N ARG A 118 -1.92 28.29 -9.41
CA ARG A 118 -2.31 29.44 -10.20
C ARG A 118 -1.11 30.35 -10.40
N ARG A 119 -0.83 30.72 -11.65
CA ARG A 119 0.13 31.77 -11.95
C ARG A 119 -0.61 33.12 -11.94
N CYS A 120 -0.11 34.06 -11.17
CA CYS A 120 -0.54 35.44 -11.22
C CYS A 120 0.64 36.31 -11.61
N THR A 121 0.51 37.07 -12.69
CA THR A 121 1.53 38.00 -13.15
C THR A 121 0.99 39.40 -12.99
N LEU A 122 1.69 40.23 -12.22
CA LEU A 122 1.36 41.62 -11.99
C LEU A 122 2.01 42.47 -13.06
N THR A 123 1.21 43.10 -13.90
CA THR A 123 1.67 44.06 -14.93
C THR A 123 1.44 45.49 -14.49
N SER A 124 0.43 45.74 -13.65
CA SER A 124 0.15 47.01 -13.02
C SER A 124 -0.75 46.82 -11.79
N GLY A 125 -0.67 47.73 -10.81
CA GLY A 125 -1.43 47.60 -9.55
C GLY A 125 -0.82 46.64 -8.54
N PHE A 126 -1.33 46.60 -7.34
CA PHE A 126 -0.77 45.87 -6.19
C PHE A 126 -1.78 44.96 -5.49
N SER A 127 -2.99 44.79 -5.99
CA SER A 127 -3.98 43.95 -5.34
C SER A 127 -4.47 42.81 -6.23
N ILE A 128 -4.63 41.66 -5.63
CA ILE A 128 -5.31 40.49 -6.20
C ILE A 128 -6.66 40.39 -5.47
N ARG A 129 -7.74 40.48 -6.21
CA ARG A 129 -9.10 40.27 -5.71
C ARG A 129 -9.69 38.98 -6.23
#